data_3f0e5ee0c9107c0651b8c9a599eaee1d
#
_entry.id   3f0e5ee0c9107c0651b8c9a599eaee1d
#
_cell.length_a   1.000
_cell.length_b   1.000
_cell.length_c   1.000
_cell.angle_alpha   90.00
_cell.angle_beta   90.00
_cell.angle_gamma   90.00
#
_symmetry.space_group_name_H-M   'P 1'
#
loop_
_entity.id
_entity.type
_entity.pdbx_description
1 polymer ?
#
loop_
_entity_poly.entity_id
_entity_poly.type
_entity_poly.pdbx_seq_one_letter_code
_entity_poly.pdbx_strand_id
1 'polypeptide(L)'
;MVMNRISLAIMMAHDSENTLSPGRIMNVFRQFPELFGIDLVESGRLLFTDATVYNGNEWWNAMREYAESRRKDKSILITTPFVDESTGELIKIPSPTLCFLDSLSGLQTEGVMNMYDKGDIGNKELNMVAMKAAGAKSQLIDQVTSVTGGSGLNILMTAHVGQEYQLDMYKPNIKRLKFLKGDLKLKKVPENFSFLTANCWYCVSLSPLLDADKLPEFPRDDEDDLKGDTDLILITMVNLRGKSGPSGIPFEVVVSQSEGLKPELTEFVYCKGYDYFGISDKDGNKAKGKPNFRLDLYPSVNLTRKSVRMLMENDQRLKRAMNITAEMCMMRNLWHDLPEGLMCTPKELYDDIVAAGYDWDLLLDTRGFWLPLEEKGTYADIPFLSTMDLLNMRAGTYRPYWYDAALKAKEKAMASIAKASEAQAGTEVKKPVTAADLIMKIKDRQAEKAT
;
A
#
# COMPACT_ATOMS: atom_id res chain seq x y z
N MET A 1 2.23 -5.73 -1.56
CA MET A 1 3.49 -4.95 -1.45
C MET A 1 4.55 -5.64 -0.60
N VAL A 2 4.32 -6.02 0.67
CA VAL A 2 5.39 -6.65 1.49
C VAL A 2 5.89 -7.96 0.88
N MET A 3 5.01 -8.82 0.39
CA MET A 3 5.37 -10.12 -0.19
C MET A 3 6.20 -10.06 -1.46
N ASN A 4 6.07 -9.02 -2.27
CA ASN A 4 6.89 -8.85 -3.47
C ASN A 4 8.25 -8.17 -3.20
N ARG A 5 8.45 -7.67 -1.98
CA ARG A 5 9.67 -6.96 -1.57
C ARG A 5 10.54 -7.76 -0.60
N ILE A 6 9.93 -8.64 0.18
CA ILE A 6 10.62 -9.45 1.19
C ILE A 6 10.34 -10.92 0.91
N SER A 7 11.35 -11.67 0.50
CA SER A 7 11.24 -13.07 0.09
C SER A 7 10.72 -14.00 1.18
N LEU A 8 11.10 -13.74 2.44
CA LEU A 8 10.67 -14.48 3.62
C LEU A 8 9.31 -14.02 4.19
N ALA A 9 8.65 -13.04 3.55
CA ALA A 9 7.34 -12.58 4.02
C ALA A 9 6.25 -13.62 3.71
N ILE A 10 5.34 -13.82 4.67
CA ILE A 10 4.22 -14.74 4.58
C ILE A 10 2.92 -13.96 4.74
N MET A 11 1.88 -14.37 4.02
CA MET A 11 0.52 -13.91 4.19
C MET A 11 -0.36 -15.07 4.62
N MET A 12 -1.10 -14.88 5.70
CA MET A 12 -2.15 -15.77 6.16
C MET A 12 -3.48 -15.06 6.04
N ALA A 13 -4.50 -15.71 5.52
CA ALA A 13 -5.85 -15.17 5.48
C ALA A 13 -6.82 -16.19 6.09
N HIS A 14 -7.64 -15.75 7.03
CA HIS A 14 -8.74 -16.52 7.56
C HIS A 14 -10.06 -15.79 7.30
N ASP A 15 -10.91 -16.41 6.52
CA ASP A 15 -12.26 -15.92 6.17
C ASP A 15 -13.31 -16.57 7.07
N SER A 16 -13.71 -15.85 8.11
CA SER A 16 -14.74 -16.33 9.05
C SER A 16 -16.18 -16.20 8.53
N GLU A 17 -16.36 -15.57 7.38
CA GLU A 17 -17.68 -15.30 6.77
C GLU A 17 -17.90 -16.08 5.46
N ASN A 18 -16.87 -16.78 4.97
CA ASN A 18 -16.88 -17.54 3.71
C ASN A 18 -17.27 -16.70 2.49
N THR A 19 -16.79 -15.46 2.45
CA THR A 19 -17.13 -14.48 1.39
C THR A 19 -15.98 -14.20 0.43
N LEU A 20 -14.76 -14.54 0.83
CA LEU A 20 -13.56 -14.22 0.07
C LEU A 20 -13.31 -15.25 -1.03
N SER A 21 -13.35 -14.82 -2.30
CA SER A 21 -13.07 -15.71 -3.42
C SER A 21 -11.58 -15.74 -3.76
N PRO A 22 -11.01 -16.93 -4.05
CA PRO A 22 -9.62 -17.05 -4.51
C PRO A 22 -9.34 -16.22 -5.77
N GLY A 23 -10.30 -16.10 -6.69
CA GLY A 23 -10.17 -15.30 -7.90
C GLY A 23 -9.94 -13.81 -7.61
N ARG A 24 -10.60 -13.26 -6.58
CA ARG A 24 -10.40 -11.87 -6.17
C ARG A 24 -9.00 -11.64 -5.58
N ILE A 25 -8.51 -12.58 -4.78
CA ILE A 25 -7.15 -12.53 -4.25
C ILE A 25 -6.14 -12.53 -5.41
N MET A 26 -6.32 -13.43 -6.38
CA MET A 26 -5.43 -13.51 -7.54
C MET A 26 -5.45 -12.25 -8.41
N ASN A 27 -6.59 -11.58 -8.56
CA ASN A 27 -6.66 -10.31 -9.28
C ASN A 27 -5.82 -9.20 -8.60
N VAL A 28 -5.82 -9.15 -7.27
CA VAL A 28 -4.97 -8.21 -6.53
C VAL A 28 -3.49 -8.54 -6.74
N PHE A 29 -3.11 -9.82 -6.77
CA PHE A 29 -1.71 -10.22 -7.02
C PHE A 29 -1.22 -9.92 -8.43
N ARG A 30 -2.11 -9.84 -9.43
CA ARG A 30 -1.74 -9.47 -10.82
C ARG A 30 -1.12 -8.08 -10.96
N GLN A 31 -1.26 -7.22 -9.96
CA GLN A 31 -0.57 -5.92 -9.92
C GLN A 31 0.94 -6.03 -9.61
N PHE A 32 1.41 -7.22 -9.23
CA PHE A 32 2.78 -7.45 -8.80
C PHE A 32 3.45 -8.49 -9.68
N PRO A 33 4.01 -8.07 -10.85
CA PRO A 33 4.66 -8.97 -11.81
C PRO A 33 5.77 -9.83 -11.18
N GLU A 34 6.41 -9.33 -10.11
CA GLU A 34 7.46 -10.02 -9.38
C GLU A 34 6.98 -11.31 -8.69
N LEU A 35 5.67 -11.42 -8.46
CA LEU A 35 5.05 -12.62 -7.91
C LEU A 35 4.59 -13.61 -9.00
N PHE A 36 4.68 -13.24 -10.28
CA PHE A 36 4.34 -14.13 -11.38
C PHE A 36 5.36 -15.27 -11.48
N GLY A 37 4.84 -16.48 -11.66
CA GLY A 37 5.69 -17.68 -11.71
C GLY A 37 6.09 -18.25 -10.35
N ILE A 38 5.65 -17.62 -9.25
CA ILE A 38 5.78 -18.18 -7.91
C ILE A 38 4.43 -18.78 -7.50
N ASP A 39 4.39 -20.08 -7.23
CA ASP A 39 3.25 -20.64 -6.55
C ASP A 39 3.31 -20.25 -5.07
N LEU A 40 2.51 -19.25 -4.70
CA LEU A 40 2.50 -18.69 -3.37
C LEU A 40 1.93 -19.67 -2.33
N VAL A 41 1.06 -20.60 -2.75
CA VAL A 41 0.46 -21.59 -1.87
C VAL A 41 1.44 -22.75 -1.65
N GLU A 42 1.97 -23.34 -2.73
CA GLU A 42 2.94 -24.43 -2.63
C GLU A 42 4.24 -24.00 -1.94
N SER A 43 4.68 -22.75 -2.14
CA SER A 43 5.83 -22.20 -1.46
C SER A 43 5.59 -21.89 0.05
N GLY A 44 4.36 -22.06 0.52
CA GLY A 44 3.96 -21.71 1.90
C GLY A 44 3.94 -20.21 2.20
N ARG A 45 4.04 -19.36 1.18
CA ARG A 45 4.01 -17.89 1.35
C ARG A 45 2.60 -17.33 1.47
N LEU A 46 1.60 -18.04 0.96
CA LEU A 46 0.18 -17.72 1.11
C LEU A 46 -0.54 -18.91 1.74
N LEU A 47 -1.08 -18.71 2.93
CA LEU A 47 -1.93 -19.68 3.63
C LEU A 47 -3.35 -19.12 3.68
N PHE A 48 -4.30 -19.90 3.23
CA PHE A 48 -5.72 -19.53 3.23
C PHE A 48 -6.52 -20.57 4.01
N THR A 49 -7.35 -20.10 4.94
CA THR A 49 -8.30 -20.91 5.70
C THR A 49 -9.63 -20.19 5.81
N ASP A 50 -10.69 -20.91 6.05
CA ASP A 50 -12.03 -20.38 6.26
C ASP A 50 -12.72 -21.02 7.48
N ALA A 51 -13.94 -20.60 7.76
CA ALA A 51 -14.72 -21.11 8.88
C ALA A 51 -15.10 -22.59 8.76
N THR A 52 -14.95 -23.20 7.59
CA THR A 52 -15.18 -24.66 7.39
C THR A 52 -13.98 -25.50 7.82
N VAL A 53 -12.78 -24.90 7.79
CA VAL A 53 -11.51 -25.55 8.16
C VAL A 53 -11.18 -25.32 9.64
N TYR A 54 -11.34 -24.09 10.12
CA TYR A 54 -11.03 -23.73 11.50
C TYR A 54 -12.15 -22.91 12.15
N ASN A 55 -12.61 -23.37 13.32
CA ASN A 55 -13.36 -22.48 14.21
C ASN A 55 -12.43 -21.46 14.90
N GLY A 56 -13.00 -20.51 15.64
CA GLY A 56 -12.22 -19.45 16.27
C GLY A 56 -11.18 -19.92 17.28
N ASN A 57 -11.42 -21.04 17.97
CA ASN A 57 -10.46 -21.62 18.92
C ASN A 57 -9.28 -22.28 18.18
N GLU A 58 -9.59 -23.05 17.15
CA GLU A 58 -8.59 -23.75 16.32
C GLU A 58 -7.70 -22.72 15.60
N TRP A 59 -8.30 -21.71 14.98
CA TRP A 59 -7.56 -20.64 14.35
C TRP A 59 -6.62 -19.94 15.36
N TRP A 60 -7.12 -19.60 16.56
CA TRP A 60 -6.32 -18.90 17.55
C TRP A 60 -5.18 -19.78 18.10
N ASN A 61 -5.44 -21.07 18.32
CA ASN A 61 -4.40 -21.99 18.73
C ASN A 61 -3.31 -22.15 17.66
N ALA A 62 -3.70 -22.27 16.39
CA ALA A 62 -2.77 -22.30 15.27
C ALA A 62 -1.89 -21.03 15.22
N MET A 63 -2.49 -19.84 15.44
CA MET A 63 -1.71 -18.58 15.51
C MET A 63 -0.73 -18.55 16.66
N ARG A 64 -1.10 -19.07 17.83
CA ARG A 64 -0.21 -19.16 18.98
C ARG A 64 0.97 -20.11 18.73
N GLU A 65 0.70 -21.30 18.26
CA GLU A 65 1.72 -22.30 17.91
C GLU A 65 2.68 -21.77 16.85
N TYR A 66 2.13 -21.14 15.82
CA TYR A 66 2.91 -20.49 14.77
C TYR A 66 3.83 -19.39 15.35
N ALA A 67 3.30 -18.50 16.18
CA ALA A 67 4.09 -17.44 16.79
C ALA A 67 5.21 -17.98 17.70
N GLU A 68 4.96 -19.06 18.47
CA GLU A 68 5.96 -19.72 19.29
C GLU A 68 7.05 -20.39 18.45
N SER A 69 6.69 -21.03 17.35
CA SER A 69 7.62 -21.61 16.39
C SER A 69 8.56 -20.54 15.83
N ARG A 70 7.99 -19.42 15.41
CA ARG A 70 8.75 -18.31 14.83
C ARG A 70 9.75 -17.67 15.80
N ARG A 71 9.40 -17.55 17.09
CA ARG A 71 10.34 -17.02 18.10
C ARG A 71 11.56 -17.90 18.30
N LYS A 72 11.44 -19.20 18.04
CA LYS A 72 12.52 -20.18 18.20
C LYS A 72 13.38 -20.29 16.94
N ASP A 73 12.84 -19.93 15.79
CA ASP A 73 13.50 -20.06 14.49
C ASP A 73 14.36 -18.84 14.18
N LYS A 74 15.67 -19.01 14.20
CA LYS A 74 16.62 -17.96 13.84
C LYS A 74 16.77 -17.76 12.34
N SER A 75 16.33 -18.70 11.52
CA SER A 75 16.46 -18.62 10.06
C SER A 75 15.55 -17.57 9.43
N ILE A 76 14.50 -17.15 10.16
CA ILE A 76 13.58 -16.12 9.72
C ILE A 76 14.03 -14.70 10.04
N LEU A 77 15.16 -14.53 10.73
CA LEU A 77 15.67 -13.19 11.04
C LEU A 77 16.20 -12.53 9.80
N ILE A 78 15.73 -11.31 9.56
CA ILE A 78 16.20 -10.42 8.50
C ILE A 78 16.99 -9.26 9.11
N THR A 79 18.07 -8.85 8.46
CA THR A 79 18.88 -7.72 8.89
C THR A 79 18.35 -6.43 8.25
N THR A 80 17.98 -5.48 9.10
CA THR A 80 17.55 -4.17 8.63
C THR A 80 18.76 -3.28 8.33
N PRO A 81 18.61 -2.21 7.51
CA PRO A 81 19.68 -1.24 7.32
C PRO A 81 19.84 -0.24 8.49
N PHE A 82 19.13 -0.46 9.58
CA PHE A 82 19.14 0.43 10.75
C PHE A 82 20.12 -0.09 11.81
N VAL A 83 20.80 0.84 12.46
CA VAL A 83 21.76 0.57 13.54
C VAL A 83 21.11 0.82 14.89
N ASP A 84 21.32 -0.06 15.84
CA ASP A 84 20.98 0.17 17.23
C ASP A 84 22.02 1.15 17.83
N GLU A 85 21.59 2.32 18.25
CA GLU A 85 22.46 3.37 18.79
C GLU A 85 23.22 2.93 20.05
N SER A 86 22.66 1.98 20.81
CA SER A 86 23.28 1.51 22.07
C SER A 86 24.40 0.51 21.84
N THR A 87 24.29 -0.32 20.80
CA THR A 87 25.24 -1.40 20.52
C THR A 87 26.13 -1.14 19.32
N GLY A 88 25.72 -0.23 18.42
CA GLY A 88 26.38 0.00 17.13
C GLY A 88 26.17 -1.13 16.11
N GLU A 89 25.32 -2.12 16.42
CA GLU A 89 25.04 -3.26 15.54
C GLU A 89 23.78 -3.04 14.71
N LEU A 90 23.71 -3.73 13.55
CA LEU A 90 22.50 -3.72 12.72
C LEU A 90 21.35 -4.45 13.42
N ILE A 91 20.18 -3.80 13.41
CA ILE A 91 18.96 -4.36 14.00
C ILE A 91 18.49 -5.55 13.18
N LYS A 92 18.28 -6.69 13.86
CA LYS A 92 17.68 -7.89 13.28
C LYS A 92 16.27 -8.08 13.82
N ILE A 93 15.34 -8.35 12.90
CA ILE A 93 13.93 -8.58 13.23
C ILE A 93 13.44 -9.86 12.57
N PRO A 94 12.42 -10.54 13.11
CA PRO A 94 11.77 -11.63 12.40
C PRO A 94 11.12 -11.12 11.11
N SER A 95 11.24 -11.89 10.02
CA SER A 95 10.56 -11.55 8.76
C SER A 95 9.05 -11.38 8.99
N PRO A 96 8.36 -10.46 8.31
CA PRO A 96 6.96 -10.18 8.57
C PRO A 96 6.05 -11.34 8.12
N THR A 97 5.12 -11.71 9.00
CA THR A 97 3.93 -12.46 8.62
C THR A 97 2.72 -11.55 8.78
N LEU A 98 1.95 -11.39 7.71
CA LEU A 98 0.70 -10.65 7.71
C LEU A 98 -0.45 -11.63 7.86
N CYS A 99 -1.13 -11.63 9.01
CA CYS A 99 -2.31 -12.42 9.26
C CYS A 99 -3.55 -11.54 9.10
N PHE A 100 -4.39 -11.87 8.14
CA PHE A 100 -5.64 -11.19 7.86
C PHE A 100 -6.81 -12.02 8.37
N LEU A 101 -7.66 -11.43 9.22
CA LEU A 101 -8.89 -12.02 9.72
C LEU A 101 -10.11 -11.24 9.22
N ASP A 102 -10.91 -11.83 8.38
CA ASP A 102 -12.17 -11.30 7.88
C ASP A 102 -13.33 -12.20 8.32
N SER A 103 -14.04 -11.89 9.38
CA SER A 103 -13.93 -10.76 10.29
C SER A 103 -13.89 -11.24 11.75
N LEU A 104 -13.39 -10.41 12.68
CA LEU A 104 -13.52 -10.69 14.12
C LEU A 104 -14.98 -10.77 14.54
N SER A 105 -15.87 -10.01 13.88
CA SER A 105 -17.32 -10.05 14.13
C SER A 105 -17.92 -11.40 13.78
N GLY A 106 -17.49 -12.03 12.68
CA GLY A 106 -17.95 -13.35 12.20
C GLY A 106 -17.33 -14.51 12.95
N LEU A 107 -16.15 -14.33 13.55
CA LEU A 107 -15.41 -15.41 14.21
C LEU A 107 -16.23 -16.07 15.32
N GLN A 108 -16.51 -17.38 15.18
CA GLN A 108 -17.26 -18.19 16.14
C GLN A 108 -16.33 -19.12 16.90
N THR A 109 -16.50 -19.16 18.21
CA THR A 109 -15.75 -20.08 19.07
C THR A 109 -16.52 -21.39 19.24
N GLU A 110 -15.80 -22.48 19.51
CA GLU A 110 -16.38 -23.81 19.68
C GLU A 110 -17.49 -23.83 20.73
N GLY A 111 -17.30 -23.15 21.86
CA GLY A 111 -18.32 -23.05 22.90
C GLY A 111 -19.61 -22.36 22.45
N VAL A 112 -19.53 -21.46 21.49
CA VAL A 112 -20.68 -20.80 20.88
C VAL A 112 -21.36 -21.71 19.87
N MET A 113 -20.59 -22.41 19.03
CA MET A 113 -21.12 -23.38 18.06
C MET A 113 -21.88 -24.51 18.77
N ASN A 114 -21.29 -25.11 19.83
CA ASN A 114 -21.93 -26.14 20.63
C ASN A 114 -23.23 -25.69 21.29
N MET A 115 -23.44 -24.39 21.52
CA MET A 115 -24.72 -23.88 22.05
C MET A 115 -25.78 -23.77 20.95
N TYR A 116 -25.38 -23.42 19.73
CA TYR A 116 -26.28 -23.41 18.57
C TYR A 116 -26.74 -24.84 18.22
N ASP A 117 -25.82 -25.80 18.32
CA ASP A 117 -26.14 -27.23 18.00
C ASP A 117 -27.07 -27.85 19.03
N LYS A 118 -27.05 -27.39 20.27
CA LYS A 118 -27.87 -27.94 21.35
C LYS A 118 -29.19 -27.22 21.58
N GLY A 119 -29.40 -26.06 20.97
CA GLY A 119 -30.56 -25.20 21.24
C GLY A 119 -31.37 -24.89 19.99
N ASP A 120 -32.70 -25.00 20.11
CA ASP A 120 -33.61 -24.52 19.06
C ASP A 120 -33.54 -22.98 18.92
N ILE A 121 -33.68 -22.49 17.70
CA ILE A 121 -33.70 -21.06 17.41
C ILE A 121 -34.85 -20.40 18.21
N GLY A 122 -34.51 -19.41 19.06
CA GLY A 122 -35.46 -18.72 19.91
C GLY A 122 -35.49 -19.21 21.35
N ASN A 123 -34.70 -20.20 21.74
CA ASN A 123 -34.60 -20.66 23.13
C ASN A 123 -33.91 -19.59 24.01
N LYS A 124 -34.39 -19.45 25.28
CA LYS A 124 -33.84 -18.50 26.26
C LYS A 124 -32.34 -18.75 26.58
N GLU A 125 -31.86 -19.98 26.43
CA GLU A 125 -30.46 -20.32 26.62
C GLU A 125 -29.54 -19.66 25.59
N LEU A 126 -30.06 -19.37 24.39
CA LEU A 126 -29.35 -18.62 23.34
C LEU A 126 -29.07 -17.17 23.72
N ASN A 127 -29.79 -16.60 24.69
CA ASN A 127 -29.46 -15.26 25.20
C ASN A 127 -28.08 -15.16 25.87
N MET A 128 -27.55 -16.27 26.37
CA MET A 128 -26.21 -16.35 26.95
C MET A 128 -25.10 -16.47 25.91
N VAL A 129 -25.43 -16.83 24.66
CA VAL A 129 -24.46 -17.01 23.57
C VAL A 129 -23.68 -15.73 23.30
N ALA A 130 -24.36 -14.61 23.23
CA ALA A 130 -23.72 -13.32 22.98
C ALA A 130 -22.70 -12.96 24.09
N MET A 131 -23.01 -13.23 25.35
CA MET A 131 -22.11 -12.98 26.49
C MET A 131 -20.88 -13.88 26.45
N LYS A 132 -21.08 -15.19 26.17
CA LYS A 132 -19.97 -16.14 26.05
C LYS A 132 -19.08 -15.81 24.85
N ALA A 133 -19.65 -15.45 23.70
CA ALA A 133 -18.92 -15.02 22.52
C ALA A 133 -18.06 -13.76 22.82
N ALA A 134 -18.65 -12.78 23.51
CA ALA A 134 -17.93 -11.58 23.89
C ALA A 134 -16.77 -11.88 24.86
N GLY A 135 -17.01 -12.73 25.86
CA GLY A 135 -15.98 -13.17 26.82
C GLY A 135 -14.81 -13.89 26.15
N ALA A 136 -15.10 -14.83 25.23
CA ALA A 136 -14.06 -15.57 24.51
C ALA A 136 -13.25 -14.64 23.58
N LYS A 137 -13.89 -13.74 22.85
CA LYS A 137 -13.21 -12.75 22.02
C LYS A 137 -12.39 -11.77 22.87
N SER A 138 -12.86 -11.39 24.07
CA SER A 138 -12.07 -10.55 24.99
C SER A 138 -10.79 -11.25 25.41
N GLN A 139 -10.84 -12.51 25.79
CA GLN A 139 -9.66 -13.30 26.14
C GLN A 139 -8.68 -13.44 24.97
N LEU A 140 -9.18 -13.63 23.73
CA LEU A 140 -8.38 -13.64 22.52
C LEU A 140 -7.63 -12.32 22.34
N ILE A 141 -8.34 -11.19 22.42
CA ILE A 141 -7.74 -9.87 22.24
C ILE A 141 -6.73 -9.53 23.33
N ASP A 142 -6.99 -9.92 24.58
CA ASP A 142 -6.04 -9.73 25.68
C ASP A 142 -4.70 -10.44 25.45
N GLN A 143 -4.70 -11.56 24.74
CA GLN A 143 -3.52 -12.35 24.41
C GLN A 143 -2.79 -11.90 23.14
N VAL A 144 -3.41 -11.10 22.25
CA VAL A 144 -2.84 -10.71 20.95
C VAL A 144 -1.45 -10.12 21.10
N THR A 145 -1.23 -9.22 22.05
CA THR A 145 0.08 -8.57 22.26
C THR A 145 1.18 -9.55 22.65
N SER A 146 0.84 -10.56 23.46
CA SER A 146 1.81 -11.60 23.85
C SER A 146 2.11 -12.55 22.70
N VAL A 147 1.14 -12.82 21.82
CA VAL A 147 1.29 -13.69 20.64
C VAL A 147 2.10 -12.99 19.55
N THR A 148 1.81 -11.73 19.27
CA THR A 148 2.50 -10.98 18.21
C THR A 148 3.91 -10.54 18.60
N GLY A 149 4.17 -10.30 19.89
CA GLY A 149 5.46 -9.81 20.36
C GLY A 149 6.64 -10.71 20.00
N GLY A 150 7.65 -10.17 19.31
CA GLY A 150 8.88 -10.88 18.94
C GLY A 150 8.74 -12.00 17.90
N SER A 151 7.54 -12.24 17.35
CA SER A 151 7.29 -13.32 16.37
C SER A 151 7.32 -12.84 14.90
N GLY A 152 7.30 -11.53 14.66
CA GLY A 152 7.09 -10.95 13.32
C GLY A 152 5.66 -11.08 12.82
N LEU A 153 4.73 -11.58 13.64
CA LEU A 153 3.32 -11.71 13.29
C LEU A 153 2.60 -10.37 13.44
N ASN A 154 1.95 -9.91 12.36
CA ASN A 154 1.14 -8.72 12.31
C ASN A 154 -0.29 -9.13 11.99
N ILE A 155 -1.24 -8.87 12.88
CA ILE A 155 -2.63 -9.27 12.70
C ILE A 155 -3.45 -8.05 12.28
N LEU A 156 -4.09 -8.15 11.11
CA LEU A 156 -5.06 -7.20 10.59
C LEU A 156 -6.44 -7.82 10.67
N MET A 157 -7.36 -7.19 11.40
CA MET A 157 -8.71 -7.70 11.59
C MET A 157 -9.74 -6.71 11.06
N THR A 158 -10.74 -7.19 10.34
CA THR A 158 -11.95 -6.42 10.05
C THR A 158 -12.98 -6.61 11.16
N ALA A 159 -13.85 -5.62 11.35
CA ALA A 159 -14.97 -5.69 12.28
C ALA A 159 -16.15 -4.87 11.78
N HIS A 160 -17.35 -5.39 11.98
CA HIS A 160 -18.58 -4.70 11.58
C HIS A 160 -18.92 -3.57 12.54
N VAL A 161 -19.47 -2.51 12.00
CA VAL A 161 -20.01 -1.36 12.73
C VAL A 161 -21.54 -1.42 12.69
N GLY A 162 -22.17 -1.00 13.75
CA GLY A 162 -23.65 -0.91 13.80
C GLY A 162 -24.12 0.10 14.83
N GLN A 163 -25.40 0.40 14.77
CA GLN A 163 -26.02 1.34 15.69
C GLN A 163 -26.05 0.80 17.12
N GLU A 164 -25.83 1.68 18.08
CA GLU A 164 -26.06 1.43 19.50
C GLU A 164 -27.46 1.92 19.86
N TYR A 165 -28.31 0.98 20.30
CA TYR A 165 -29.62 1.36 20.82
C TYR A 165 -29.47 1.72 22.30
N GLN A 166 -29.72 2.98 22.66
CA GLN A 166 -29.79 3.39 24.05
C GLN A 166 -31.17 2.98 24.62
N LEU A 167 -31.15 2.03 25.53
CA LEU A 167 -32.34 1.62 26.26
C LEU A 167 -32.77 2.66 27.33
N ASP A 168 -31.84 3.49 27.77
CA ASP A 168 -32.05 4.49 28.82
C ASP A 168 -31.61 5.87 28.28
N MET A 169 -32.60 6.73 28.00
CA MET A 169 -32.39 8.09 27.50
C MET A 169 -31.70 9.04 28.50
N TYR A 170 -31.61 8.66 29.77
CA TYR A 170 -31.01 9.49 30.83
C TYR A 170 -29.54 9.15 31.10
N LYS A 171 -29.03 8.04 30.59
CA LYS A 171 -27.59 7.71 30.71
C LYS A 171 -26.78 8.40 29.65
N PRO A 172 -25.74 9.16 30.04
CA PRO A 172 -24.83 9.75 29.05
C PRO A 172 -24.14 8.64 28.23
N ASN A 173 -24.18 8.78 26.91
CA ASN A 173 -23.48 7.87 26.00
C ASN A 173 -21.96 8.15 26.08
N ILE A 174 -21.25 7.36 26.87
CA ILE A 174 -19.78 7.47 26.98
C ILE A 174 -19.18 6.76 25.80
N LYS A 175 -18.83 7.52 24.76
CA LYS A 175 -18.12 6.97 23.59
C LYS A 175 -16.68 6.62 23.94
N ARG A 176 -16.35 5.34 23.83
CA ARG A 176 -14.97 4.85 24.00
C ARG A 176 -14.11 5.15 22.78
N LEU A 177 -14.67 5.00 21.58
CA LEU A 177 -14.03 5.43 20.35
C LEU A 177 -14.55 6.83 19.97
N LYS A 178 -13.87 7.85 20.46
CA LYS A 178 -14.31 9.27 20.36
C LYS A 178 -14.60 9.71 18.92
N PHE A 179 -13.86 9.21 17.95
CA PHE A 179 -13.94 9.61 16.54
C PHE A 179 -14.86 8.71 15.70
N LEU A 180 -15.48 7.69 16.30
CA LEU A 180 -16.51 6.92 15.63
C LEU A 180 -17.77 7.75 15.49
N LYS A 181 -18.33 7.84 14.27
CA LYS A 181 -19.42 8.75 13.93
C LYS A 181 -20.74 8.34 14.60
N GLY A 182 -21.50 9.32 15.09
CA GLY A 182 -22.88 9.14 15.57
C GLY A 182 -23.01 8.14 16.72
N ASP A 183 -24.07 7.34 16.73
CA ASP A 183 -24.35 6.29 17.72
C ASP A 183 -23.86 4.91 17.26
N LEU A 184 -22.71 4.90 16.57
CA LEU A 184 -22.11 3.68 16.08
C LEU A 184 -21.22 3.03 17.14
N LYS A 185 -21.25 1.70 17.16
CA LYS A 185 -20.32 0.84 17.92
C LYS A 185 -19.83 -0.32 17.09
N LEU A 186 -18.74 -0.94 17.51
CA LEU A 186 -18.27 -2.21 16.93
C LEU A 186 -19.24 -3.33 17.32
N LYS A 187 -19.72 -4.09 16.32
CA LYS A 187 -20.62 -5.22 16.54
C LYS A 187 -19.83 -6.47 16.90
N LYS A 188 -20.30 -7.18 17.94
CA LYS A 188 -19.75 -8.47 18.39
C LYS A 188 -18.22 -8.45 18.62
N VAL A 189 -17.67 -7.28 18.96
CA VAL A 189 -16.26 -7.06 19.27
C VAL A 189 -16.16 -6.57 20.72
N PRO A 190 -15.25 -7.12 21.51
CA PRO A 190 -15.10 -6.70 22.91
C PRO A 190 -14.50 -5.29 22.99
N GLU A 191 -14.83 -4.59 24.07
CA GLU A 191 -14.44 -3.18 24.26
C GLU A 191 -12.92 -2.98 24.39
N ASN A 192 -12.20 -3.96 24.92
CA ASN A 192 -10.74 -3.92 25.05
C ASN A 192 -10.01 -3.90 23.70
N PHE A 193 -10.68 -4.31 22.61
CA PHE A 193 -10.12 -4.23 21.26
C PHE A 193 -9.57 -2.83 20.96
N SER A 194 -10.32 -1.78 21.30
CA SER A 194 -9.91 -0.40 21.04
C SER A 194 -8.63 0.02 21.79
N PHE A 195 -8.27 -0.65 22.90
CA PHE A 195 -7.07 -0.33 23.68
C PHE A 195 -5.85 -1.12 23.26
N LEU A 196 -6.03 -2.33 22.75
CA LEU A 196 -4.95 -3.26 22.44
C LEU A 196 -4.48 -3.20 20.99
N THR A 197 -5.30 -2.62 20.09
CA THR A 197 -4.88 -2.37 18.71
C THR A 197 -3.82 -1.27 18.63
N ALA A 198 -2.81 -1.48 17.78
CA ALA A 198 -1.82 -0.45 17.47
C ALA A 198 -2.43 0.67 16.62
N ASN A 199 -3.22 0.29 15.62
CA ASN A 199 -3.98 1.19 14.76
C ASN A 199 -5.42 0.68 14.62
N CYS A 200 -6.37 1.58 14.59
CA CYS A 200 -7.78 1.28 14.35
C CYS A 200 -8.34 2.31 13.36
N TRP A 201 -8.75 1.86 12.19
CA TRP A 201 -9.32 2.70 11.14
C TRP A 201 -10.79 2.40 10.95
N TYR A 202 -11.57 3.42 10.67
CA TYR A 202 -12.99 3.33 10.35
C TYR A 202 -13.24 3.83 8.93
N CYS A 203 -13.84 2.98 8.09
CA CYS A 203 -14.32 3.37 6.76
C CYS A 203 -15.61 4.16 6.90
N VAL A 204 -15.53 5.47 6.68
CA VAL A 204 -16.66 6.40 6.87
C VAL A 204 -17.63 6.37 5.69
N SER A 205 -17.09 6.39 4.49
CA SER A 205 -17.85 6.42 3.25
C SER A 205 -17.08 5.83 2.07
N LEU A 206 -17.84 5.37 1.09
CA LEU A 206 -17.37 4.99 -0.24
C LEU A 206 -18.12 5.82 -1.27
N SER A 207 -17.41 6.34 -2.24
CA SER A 207 -18.00 7.03 -3.38
C SER A 207 -17.26 6.69 -4.67
N PRO A 208 -17.96 6.53 -5.81
CA PRO A 208 -17.29 6.44 -7.10
C PRO A 208 -16.44 7.69 -7.35
N LEU A 209 -15.24 7.50 -7.88
CA LEU A 209 -14.33 8.59 -8.20
C LEU A 209 -14.63 9.10 -9.61
N LEU A 210 -15.60 10.00 -9.70
CA LEU A 210 -16.13 10.56 -10.93
C LEU A 210 -15.92 12.07 -10.98
N ASP A 211 -15.76 12.59 -12.21
CA ASP A 211 -15.76 14.03 -12.47
C ASP A 211 -17.20 14.64 -12.48
N ALA A 212 -17.31 15.93 -12.80
CA ALA A 212 -18.58 16.64 -12.82
C ALA A 212 -19.57 16.11 -13.88
N ASP A 213 -19.08 15.52 -14.96
CA ASP A 213 -19.86 14.94 -16.05
C ASP A 213 -20.23 13.47 -15.80
N LYS A 214 -19.88 12.94 -14.66
CA LYS A 214 -20.03 11.52 -14.25
C LYS A 214 -19.18 10.56 -15.10
N LEU A 215 -18.06 11.04 -15.61
CA LEU A 215 -17.00 10.23 -16.19
C LEU A 215 -15.99 9.82 -15.11
N PRO A 216 -15.26 8.71 -15.27
CA PRO A 216 -14.18 8.35 -14.35
C PRO A 216 -13.21 9.52 -14.18
N GLU A 217 -12.86 9.87 -12.94
CA GLU A 217 -11.85 10.93 -12.68
C GLU A 217 -10.50 10.60 -13.34
N PHE A 218 -10.12 9.31 -13.35
CA PHE A 218 -8.89 8.81 -13.96
C PHE A 218 -9.17 7.52 -14.73
N PRO A 219 -9.63 7.58 -15.98
CA PRO A 219 -9.86 6.40 -16.81
C PRO A 219 -8.53 5.68 -17.08
N ARG A 220 -8.58 4.37 -17.32
CA ARG A 220 -7.42 3.56 -17.68
C ARG A 220 -6.95 3.87 -19.08
N ASP A 221 -7.90 4.00 -19.99
CA ASP A 221 -7.72 4.34 -21.40
C ASP A 221 -8.98 5.03 -21.94
N ASP A 222 -9.02 5.27 -23.27
CA ASP A 222 -10.18 5.91 -23.90
C ASP A 222 -11.43 5.00 -23.95
N GLU A 223 -11.27 3.67 -23.87
CA GLU A 223 -12.39 2.72 -23.88
C GLU A 223 -13.08 2.66 -22.52
N ASP A 224 -12.32 2.83 -21.44
CA ASP A 224 -12.81 2.89 -20.06
C ASP A 224 -13.39 4.29 -19.68
N ASP A 225 -13.32 5.30 -20.57
CA ASP A 225 -13.85 6.65 -20.32
C ASP A 225 -15.38 6.70 -20.54
N LEU A 226 -16.09 5.81 -19.86
CA LEU A 226 -17.53 5.61 -19.99
C LEU A 226 -18.28 6.24 -18.82
N LYS A 227 -19.39 6.93 -19.17
CA LYS A 227 -20.24 7.57 -18.17
C LYS A 227 -20.82 6.55 -17.20
N GLY A 228 -20.59 6.78 -15.90
CA GLY A 228 -21.07 5.92 -14.82
C GLY A 228 -20.19 4.71 -14.54
N ASP A 229 -18.97 4.64 -15.09
CA ASP A 229 -17.98 3.66 -14.64
C ASP A 229 -17.66 3.89 -13.16
N THR A 230 -17.69 2.82 -12.39
CA THR A 230 -17.49 2.81 -10.94
C THR A 230 -16.29 1.97 -10.51
N ASP A 231 -15.39 1.59 -11.42
CA ASP A 231 -14.21 0.80 -11.05
C ASP A 231 -13.36 1.50 -9.98
N LEU A 232 -13.08 2.79 -10.15
CA LEU A 232 -12.38 3.57 -9.14
C LEU A 232 -13.36 4.10 -8.08
N ILE A 233 -13.07 3.79 -6.83
CA ILE A 233 -13.77 4.30 -5.67
C ILE A 233 -12.82 5.04 -4.75
N LEU A 234 -13.32 6.11 -4.15
CA LEU A 234 -12.67 6.84 -3.08
C LEU A 234 -13.24 6.37 -1.75
N ILE A 235 -12.40 5.84 -0.89
CA ILE A 235 -12.75 5.41 0.45
C ILE A 235 -12.25 6.46 1.42
N THR A 236 -13.16 7.12 2.14
CA THR A 236 -12.79 8.01 3.23
C THR A 236 -12.69 7.19 4.52
N MET A 237 -11.53 7.25 5.15
CA MET A 237 -11.22 6.57 6.39
C MET A 237 -10.87 7.57 7.48
N VAL A 238 -11.13 7.21 8.74
CA VAL A 238 -10.72 7.98 9.92
C VAL A 238 -9.89 7.09 10.82
N ASN A 239 -8.74 7.59 11.25
CA ASN A 239 -7.96 6.94 12.28
C ASN A 239 -8.66 7.12 13.64
N LEU A 240 -9.38 6.10 14.11
CA LEU A 240 -10.04 6.12 15.42
C LEU A 240 -9.03 6.08 16.56
N ARG A 241 -7.91 5.40 16.34
CA ARG A 241 -6.80 5.27 17.26
C ARG A 241 -5.53 4.90 16.50
N GLY A 242 -4.44 5.58 16.80
CA GLY A 242 -3.10 5.27 16.34
C GLY A 242 -2.09 5.49 17.45
N LYS A 243 -1.15 4.54 17.62
CA LYS A 243 -0.02 4.72 18.55
C LYS A 243 1.11 5.52 17.93
N SER A 244 1.16 5.57 16.60
CA SER A 244 2.23 6.21 15.83
C SER A 244 1.81 7.50 15.13
N GLY A 245 0.60 8.01 15.36
CA GLY A 245 0.12 9.22 14.70
C GLY A 245 -1.18 9.76 15.29
N PRO A 246 -1.62 10.94 14.84
CA PRO A 246 -2.79 11.60 15.37
C PRO A 246 -4.07 10.82 15.05
N SER A 247 -4.99 10.79 16.01
CA SER A 247 -6.31 10.19 15.85
C SER A 247 -7.34 11.25 15.45
N GLY A 248 -8.39 10.83 14.74
CA GLY A 248 -9.51 11.68 14.32
C GLY A 248 -9.29 12.40 12.99
N ILE A 249 -8.11 12.34 12.40
CA ILE A 249 -7.84 12.93 11.09
C ILE A 249 -8.36 11.98 10.00
N PRO A 250 -9.24 12.46 9.09
CA PRO A 250 -9.67 11.68 7.94
C PRO A 250 -8.54 11.61 6.90
N PHE A 251 -8.48 10.51 6.19
CA PHE A 251 -7.65 10.33 5.00
C PHE A 251 -8.44 9.55 3.95
N GLU A 252 -8.04 9.72 2.71
CA GLU A 252 -8.70 9.10 1.56
C GLU A 252 -7.79 8.10 0.89
N VAL A 253 -8.40 7.05 0.35
CA VAL A 253 -7.70 5.95 -0.33
C VAL A 253 -8.43 5.64 -1.62
N VAL A 254 -7.71 5.61 -2.74
CA VAL A 254 -8.23 5.23 -4.05
C VAL A 254 -8.08 3.73 -4.25
N VAL A 255 -9.19 3.09 -4.58
CA VAL A 255 -9.26 1.65 -4.79
C VAL A 255 -9.95 1.35 -6.12
N SER A 256 -9.36 0.50 -6.94
CA SER A 256 -10.04 -0.14 -8.07
C SER A 256 -10.80 -1.36 -7.54
N GLN A 257 -12.07 -1.49 -7.92
CA GLN A 257 -12.88 -2.65 -7.53
C GLN A 257 -12.35 -3.94 -8.14
N SER A 258 -11.74 -3.86 -9.31
CA SER A 258 -11.17 -5.00 -10.03
C SER A 258 -9.72 -5.33 -9.61
N GLU A 259 -8.91 -4.31 -9.29
CA GLU A 259 -7.45 -4.47 -9.09
C GLU A 259 -7.01 -4.23 -7.64
N GLY A 260 -7.84 -3.57 -6.81
CA GLY A 260 -7.52 -3.27 -5.41
C GLY A 260 -6.91 -1.87 -5.23
N LEU A 261 -6.10 -1.70 -4.19
CA LEU A 261 -5.53 -0.41 -3.80
C LEU A 261 -4.64 0.18 -4.91
N LYS A 262 -4.83 1.49 -5.18
CA LYS A 262 -4.02 2.29 -6.11
C LYS A 262 -3.20 3.34 -5.34
N PRO A 263 -2.00 2.98 -4.86
CA PRO A 263 -1.20 3.87 -4.01
C PRO A 263 -0.87 5.20 -4.69
N GLU A 264 -0.44 5.17 -5.95
CA GLU A 264 0.01 6.35 -6.68
C GLU A 264 -1.13 7.34 -6.94
N LEU A 265 -2.34 6.83 -7.23
CA LEU A 265 -3.54 7.68 -7.35
C LEU A 265 -4.00 8.18 -5.98
N THR A 266 -3.82 7.41 -4.92
CA THR A 266 -4.08 7.84 -3.54
C THR A 266 -3.19 9.03 -3.18
N GLU A 267 -1.89 8.93 -3.44
CA GLU A 267 -0.91 9.99 -3.22
C GLU A 267 -1.25 11.25 -4.05
N PHE A 268 -1.65 11.05 -5.31
CA PHE A 268 -2.04 12.14 -6.18
C PHE A 268 -3.30 12.87 -5.69
N VAL A 269 -4.36 12.13 -5.32
CA VAL A 269 -5.60 12.69 -4.74
C VAL A 269 -5.30 13.40 -3.43
N TYR A 270 -4.45 12.84 -2.59
CA TYR A 270 -4.00 13.46 -1.35
C TYR A 270 -3.35 14.83 -1.60
N CYS A 271 -2.39 14.92 -2.51
CA CYS A 271 -1.74 16.18 -2.87
C CYS A 271 -2.70 17.20 -3.49
N LYS A 272 -3.68 16.75 -4.32
CA LYS A 272 -4.78 17.60 -4.82
C LYS A 272 -5.60 18.19 -3.67
N GLY A 273 -5.93 17.38 -2.66
CA GLY A 273 -6.68 17.80 -1.49
C GLY A 273 -5.95 18.86 -0.65
N TYR A 274 -4.63 18.83 -0.62
CA TYR A 274 -3.78 19.85 0.02
C TYR A 274 -3.36 20.95 -0.94
N ASP A 275 -4.31 21.52 -1.63
CA ASP A 275 -4.18 22.69 -2.51
C ASP A 275 -3.16 22.46 -3.64
N TYR A 276 -3.22 21.30 -4.27
CA TYR A 276 -2.34 20.90 -5.37
C TYR A 276 -0.85 20.98 -5.00
N PHE A 277 -0.50 20.49 -3.83
CA PHE A 277 0.87 20.50 -3.35
C PHE A 277 1.80 19.74 -4.31
N GLY A 278 2.79 20.46 -4.89
CA GLY A 278 3.74 19.90 -5.86
C GLY A 278 3.13 19.53 -7.23
N ILE A 279 1.92 20.01 -7.51
CA ILE A 279 1.22 19.80 -8.80
C ILE A 279 0.97 21.17 -9.42
N SER A 280 1.64 21.47 -10.55
CA SER A 280 1.59 22.75 -11.22
C SER A 280 1.15 22.66 -12.69
N ASP A 281 0.74 23.79 -13.27
CA ASP A 281 0.57 23.94 -14.70
C ASP A 281 1.92 24.19 -15.41
N LYS A 282 1.91 24.35 -16.74
CA LYS A 282 3.13 24.63 -17.52
C LYS A 282 3.88 25.90 -17.10
N ASP A 283 3.16 26.86 -16.50
CA ASP A 283 3.69 28.17 -16.10
C ASP A 283 4.18 28.14 -14.62
N GLY A 284 4.07 26.99 -13.94
CA GLY A 284 4.49 26.81 -12.54
C GLY A 284 3.45 27.29 -11.53
N ASN A 285 2.21 27.61 -11.96
CA ASN A 285 1.11 27.92 -11.06
C ASN A 285 0.40 26.65 -10.63
N LYS A 286 -0.30 26.69 -9.48
CA LYS A 286 -1.11 25.56 -9.03
C LYS A 286 -2.09 25.09 -10.10
N ALA A 287 -2.14 23.78 -10.32
CA ALA A 287 -2.90 23.19 -11.42
C ALA A 287 -4.42 23.11 -11.19
N LYS A 288 -4.95 23.82 -10.21
CA LYS A 288 -6.39 23.81 -9.86
C LYS A 288 -7.26 24.21 -11.06
N GLY A 289 -8.14 23.30 -11.50
CA GLY A 289 -9.04 23.54 -12.65
C GLY A 289 -8.35 23.57 -14.02
N LYS A 290 -7.09 23.13 -14.10
CA LYS A 290 -6.36 23.06 -15.38
C LYS A 290 -6.45 21.66 -15.99
N PRO A 291 -6.64 21.55 -17.32
CA PRO A 291 -6.70 20.27 -18.01
C PRO A 291 -5.33 19.58 -18.11
N ASN A 292 -4.25 20.37 -18.11
CA ASN A 292 -2.87 19.91 -18.18
C ASN A 292 -2.12 20.31 -16.93
N PHE A 293 -1.38 19.37 -16.35
CA PHE A 293 -0.60 19.56 -15.14
C PHE A 293 0.66 18.68 -15.15
N ARG A 294 1.57 18.93 -14.23
CA ARG A 294 2.79 18.16 -14.05
C ARG A 294 3.19 18.12 -12.58
N LEU A 295 4.03 17.18 -12.22
CA LEU A 295 4.68 17.20 -10.91
C LEU A 295 5.88 18.15 -10.92
N ASP A 296 6.02 18.96 -9.90
CA ASP A 296 7.17 19.87 -9.74
C ASP A 296 8.50 19.11 -9.66
N LEU A 297 8.48 17.88 -9.11
CA LEU A 297 9.63 16.99 -9.05
C LEU A 297 9.90 16.24 -10.36
N TYR A 298 8.96 16.25 -11.33
CA TYR A 298 9.15 15.59 -12.65
C TYR A 298 8.49 16.42 -13.75
N PRO A 299 8.99 17.65 -14.00
CA PRO A 299 8.33 18.60 -14.88
C PRO A 299 8.36 18.25 -16.38
N SER A 300 9.14 17.25 -16.78
CA SER A 300 9.26 16.79 -18.17
C SER A 300 8.00 16.06 -18.67
N VAL A 301 7.17 15.52 -17.78
CA VAL A 301 5.96 14.76 -18.14
C VAL A 301 4.72 15.62 -17.95
N ASN A 302 3.96 15.77 -19.03
CA ASN A 302 2.67 16.43 -19.00
C ASN A 302 1.56 15.40 -18.69
N LEU A 303 0.78 15.67 -17.69
CA LEU A 303 -0.30 14.85 -17.21
C LEU A 303 -1.65 15.47 -17.56
N THR A 304 -2.62 14.62 -17.85
CA THR A 304 -4.02 14.99 -18.07
C THR A 304 -4.92 14.04 -17.31
N ARG A 305 -6.21 14.35 -17.18
CA ARG A 305 -7.20 13.42 -16.60
C ARG A 305 -7.09 12.00 -17.19
N LYS A 306 -6.94 11.89 -18.52
CA LYS A 306 -6.88 10.61 -19.22
C LYS A 306 -5.55 9.87 -19.12
N SER A 307 -4.44 10.59 -18.94
CA SER A 307 -3.10 9.99 -18.96
C SER A 307 -2.54 9.68 -17.58
N VAL A 308 -3.05 10.32 -16.51
CA VAL A 308 -2.46 10.24 -15.19
C VAL A 308 -2.40 8.82 -14.64
N ARG A 309 -3.49 8.03 -14.74
CA ARG A 309 -3.53 6.66 -14.24
C ARG A 309 -2.48 5.79 -14.96
N MET A 310 -2.53 5.77 -16.27
CA MET A 310 -1.63 4.96 -17.11
C MET A 310 -0.16 5.35 -16.90
N LEU A 311 0.15 6.65 -16.85
CA LEU A 311 1.52 7.12 -16.66
C LEU A 311 2.02 6.83 -15.25
N MET A 312 1.19 7.05 -14.21
CA MET A 312 1.55 6.72 -12.82
C MET A 312 1.78 5.21 -12.60
N GLU A 313 1.08 4.35 -13.35
CA GLU A 313 1.27 2.90 -13.25
C GLU A 313 2.52 2.40 -13.99
N ASN A 314 2.96 3.07 -15.06
CA ASN A 314 4.01 2.57 -15.95
C ASN A 314 5.34 3.33 -15.89
N ASP A 315 5.36 4.62 -15.53
CA ASP A 315 6.60 5.40 -15.40
C ASP A 315 7.12 5.36 -13.96
N GLN A 316 8.21 4.62 -13.74
CA GLN A 316 8.79 4.43 -12.41
C GLN A 316 9.34 5.73 -11.81
N ARG A 317 9.89 6.65 -12.64
CA ARG A 317 10.38 7.94 -12.15
C ARG A 317 9.24 8.86 -11.76
N LEU A 318 8.15 8.89 -12.55
CA LEU A 318 6.95 9.64 -12.22
C LEU A 318 6.32 9.10 -10.93
N LYS A 319 6.23 7.78 -10.79
CA LYS A 319 5.79 7.11 -9.55
C LYS A 319 6.64 7.53 -8.35
N ARG A 320 7.97 7.53 -8.52
CA ARG A 320 8.89 7.93 -7.46
C ARG A 320 8.75 9.43 -7.11
N ALA A 321 8.64 10.30 -8.10
CA ALA A 321 8.40 11.72 -7.91
C ALA A 321 7.08 11.99 -7.16
N MET A 322 6.01 11.23 -7.49
CA MET A 322 4.73 11.32 -6.78
C MET A 322 4.86 10.88 -5.31
N ASN A 323 5.53 9.77 -5.06
CA ASN A 323 5.78 9.29 -3.71
C ASN A 323 6.53 10.32 -2.85
N ILE A 324 7.63 10.90 -3.37
CA ILE A 324 8.37 11.96 -2.67
C ILE A 324 7.48 13.17 -2.41
N THR A 325 6.68 13.60 -3.41
CA THR A 325 5.76 14.73 -3.27
C THR A 325 4.73 14.49 -2.17
N ALA A 326 4.13 13.29 -2.12
CA ALA A 326 3.15 12.93 -1.10
C ALA A 326 3.77 12.83 0.30
N GLU A 327 4.97 12.24 0.43
CA GLU A 327 5.69 12.20 1.70
C GLU A 327 6.03 13.61 2.21
N MET A 328 6.49 14.52 1.35
CA MET A 328 6.72 15.93 1.72
C MET A 328 5.41 16.62 2.16
N CYS A 329 4.30 16.34 1.45
CA CYS A 329 2.99 16.86 1.82
C CYS A 329 2.56 16.35 3.21
N MET A 330 2.75 15.07 3.48
CA MET A 330 2.45 14.46 4.79
C MET A 330 3.35 15.03 5.89
N MET A 331 4.64 15.16 5.66
CA MET A 331 5.58 15.77 6.60
C MET A 331 5.14 17.18 6.98
N ARG A 332 4.77 17.99 6.00
CA ARG A 332 4.29 19.36 6.22
C ARG A 332 3.00 19.42 7.05
N ASN A 333 2.07 18.50 6.83
CA ASN A 333 0.73 18.61 7.39
C ASN A 333 0.51 17.79 8.66
N LEU A 334 1.29 16.72 8.86
CA LEU A 334 1.09 15.78 9.97
C LEU A 334 2.25 15.71 10.95
N TRP A 335 3.48 16.02 10.51
CA TRP A 335 4.68 15.87 11.31
C TRP A 335 5.26 17.25 11.65
N HIS A 336 4.97 17.71 12.83
CA HIS A 336 5.40 19.02 13.28
C HIS A 336 6.83 19.04 13.85
N ASP A 337 7.51 17.90 13.89
CA ASP A 337 8.82 17.73 14.53
C ASP A 337 10.02 17.90 13.56
N LEU A 338 9.75 18.24 12.30
CA LEU A 338 10.82 18.49 11.33
C LEU A 338 11.50 19.83 11.61
N PRO A 339 12.85 19.89 11.58
CA PRO A 339 13.57 21.14 11.66
C PRO A 339 13.12 22.12 10.56
N GLU A 340 12.82 23.37 10.92
CA GLU A 340 12.35 24.40 9.96
C GLU A 340 13.24 24.52 8.72
N GLY A 341 14.58 24.37 8.88
CA GLY A 341 15.53 24.46 7.78
C GLY A 341 15.45 23.35 6.74
N LEU A 342 14.79 22.23 7.04
CA LEU A 342 14.62 21.12 6.10
C LEU A 342 13.34 21.26 5.27
N MET A 343 12.32 21.99 5.75
CA MET A 343 11.05 22.13 5.04
C MET A 343 11.19 23.01 3.80
N CYS A 344 10.70 22.51 2.68
CA CYS A 344 10.65 23.23 1.41
C CYS A 344 9.45 22.77 0.57
N THR A 345 9.17 23.46 -0.52
CA THR A 345 8.25 23.00 -1.54
C THR A 345 8.93 21.96 -2.43
N PRO A 346 8.17 21.08 -3.13
CA PRO A 346 8.75 20.16 -4.11
C PRO A 346 9.56 20.87 -5.19
N LYS A 347 9.10 22.04 -5.64
CA LYS A 347 9.83 22.84 -6.63
C LYS A 347 11.19 23.33 -6.08
N GLU A 348 11.23 23.88 -4.87
CA GLU A 348 12.49 24.29 -4.22
C GLU A 348 13.45 23.11 -4.04
N LEU A 349 12.93 21.93 -3.64
CA LEU A 349 13.75 20.72 -3.54
C LEU A 349 14.40 20.37 -4.88
N TYR A 350 13.62 20.35 -5.96
CA TYR A 350 14.12 20.07 -7.31
C TYR A 350 15.18 21.09 -7.74
N ASP A 351 14.85 22.38 -7.65
CA ASP A 351 15.71 23.47 -8.10
C ASP A 351 17.06 23.47 -7.33
N ASP A 352 17.02 23.33 -6.01
CA ASP A 352 18.21 23.36 -5.15
C ASP A 352 19.11 22.13 -5.35
N ILE A 353 18.54 20.93 -5.50
CA ILE A 353 19.28 19.69 -5.75
C ILE A 353 19.98 19.74 -7.12
N VAL A 354 19.27 20.22 -8.16
CA VAL A 354 19.83 20.37 -9.51
C VAL A 354 20.92 21.46 -9.51
N ALA A 355 20.69 22.60 -8.82
CA ALA A 355 21.68 23.66 -8.69
C ALA A 355 22.94 23.19 -7.92
N ALA A 356 22.80 22.26 -6.98
CA ALA A 356 23.91 21.63 -6.29
C ALA A 356 24.70 20.62 -7.17
N GLY A 357 24.28 20.40 -8.41
CA GLY A 357 24.96 19.56 -9.39
C GLY A 357 24.62 18.07 -9.32
N TYR A 358 23.52 17.71 -8.64
CA TYR A 358 23.03 16.33 -8.66
C TYR A 358 22.20 16.04 -9.90
N ASP A 359 22.37 14.84 -10.45
CA ASP A 359 21.53 14.31 -11.52
C ASP A 359 20.18 13.84 -10.93
N TRP A 360 19.13 14.61 -11.18
CA TRP A 360 17.81 14.37 -10.62
C TRP A 360 17.19 13.05 -11.11
N ASP A 361 17.37 12.70 -12.37
CA ASP A 361 16.89 11.43 -12.92
C ASP A 361 17.47 10.24 -12.18
N LEU A 362 18.78 10.30 -11.84
CA LEU A 362 19.44 9.26 -11.08
C LEU A 362 18.89 9.14 -9.65
N LEU A 363 18.46 10.25 -9.06
CA LEU A 363 17.80 10.24 -7.75
C LEU A 363 16.37 9.68 -7.81
N LEU A 364 15.67 9.86 -8.93
CA LEU A 364 14.37 9.23 -9.16
C LEU A 364 14.49 7.73 -9.48
N ASP A 365 15.63 7.25 -9.97
CA ASP A 365 15.92 5.82 -10.18
C ASP A 365 16.22 5.09 -8.85
N THR A 366 15.71 5.60 -7.72
CA THR A 366 15.87 5.03 -6.38
C THR A 366 14.56 4.51 -5.82
N ARG A 367 14.65 3.60 -4.85
CA ARG A 367 13.48 3.15 -4.08
C ARG A 367 13.32 3.94 -2.79
N GLY A 368 12.08 4.30 -2.45
CA GLY A 368 11.73 5.02 -1.22
C GLY A 368 11.53 4.14 0.00
N PHE A 369 11.81 2.84 -0.06
CA PHE A 369 11.60 1.89 1.02
C PHE A 369 12.85 1.04 1.25
N TRP A 370 13.09 0.68 2.50
CA TRP A 370 14.20 -0.21 2.84
C TRP A 370 13.87 -1.67 2.50
N LEU A 371 14.92 -2.46 2.32
CA LEU A 371 14.85 -3.92 2.19
C LEU A 371 15.82 -4.55 3.18
N PRO A 372 15.58 -5.81 3.60
CA PRO A 372 16.59 -6.61 4.28
C PRO A 372 17.90 -6.66 3.49
N LEU A 373 19.02 -6.68 4.17
CA LEU A 373 20.33 -6.72 3.49
C LEU A 373 20.58 -8.04 2.75
N GLU A 374 19.86 -9.09 3.13
CA GLU A 374 19.92 -10.41 2.49
C GLU A 374 19.11 -10.51 1.19
N GLU A 375 18.21 -9.54 0.93
CA GLU A 375 17.33 -9.58 -0.24
C GLU A 375 18.12 -9.47 -1.55
N LYS A 376 17.64 -10.23 -2.53
CA LYS A 376 18.18 -10.27 -3.90
C LYS A 376 17.05 -10.07 -4.90
N GLY A 377 17.39 -9.67 -6.11
CA GLY A 377 16.44 -9.50 -7.21
C GLY A 377 16.17 -8.04 -7.51
N THR A 378 15.15 -7.79 -8.33
CA THR A 378 14.91 -6.50 -9.02
C THR A 378 14.97 -5.27 -8.12
N TYR A 379 14.41 -5.35 -6.91
CA TYR A 379 14.41 -4.19 -6.01
C TYR A 379 15.69 -4.05 -5.19
N ALA A 380 16.45 -5.13 -4.97
CA ALA A 380 17.68 -5.09 -4.18
C ALA A 380 18.79 -4.30 -4.87
N ASP A 381 18.83 -4.37 -6.20
CA ASP A 381 19.83 -3.68 -7.02
C ASP A 381 19.54 -2.17 -7.16
N ILE A 382 18.32 -1.74 -6.83
CA ILE A 382 17.93 -0.32 -6.86
C ILE A 382 18.37 0.33 -5.53
N PRO A 383 19.16 1.42 -5.56
CA PRO A 383 19.61 2.10 -4.35
C PRO A 383 18.42 2.61 -3.51
N PHE A 384 18.55 2.53 -2.19
CA PHE A 384 17.61 3.15 -1.27
C PHE A 384 17.96 4.61 -1.05
N LEU A 385 16.95 5.48 -1.11
CA LEU A 385 17.04 6.90 -0.80
C LEU A 385 15.70 7.37 -0.23
N SER A 386 15.66 7.78 1.02
CA SER A 386 14.42 8.31 1.63
C SER A 386 14.19 9.77 1.21
N THR A 387 12.96 10.25 1.39
CA THR A 387 12.64 11.68 1.21
C THR A 387 13.41 12.53 2.21
N MET A 388 13.64 12.04 3.43
CA MET A 388 14.47 12.72 4.42
C MET A 388 15.94 12.84 3.96
N ASP A 389 16.48 11.81 3.30
CA ASP A 389 17.83 11.88 2.72
C ASP A 389 17.92 12.98 1.65
N LEU A 390 16.89 13.12 0.81
CA LEU A 390 16.83 14.20 -0.19
C LEU A 390 16.80 15.59 0.46
N LEU A 391 16.04 15.77 1.54
CA LEU A 391 16.02 17.02 2.29
C LEU A 391 17.40 17.32 2.93
N ASN A 392 18.07 16.30 3.46
CA ASN A 392 19.42 16.44 3.99
C ASN A 392 20.47 16.69 2.89
N MET A 393 20.30 16.10 1.69
CA MET A 393 21.14 16.43 0.53
C MET A 393 20.99 17.90 0.13
N ARG A 394 19.75 18.41 0.08
CA ARG A 394 19.45 19.83 -0.15
C ARG A 394 20.15 20.72 0.88
N ALA A 395 20.13 20.33 2.15
CA ALA A 395 20.81 21.05 3.25
C ALA A 395 22.33 20.89 3.23
N GLY A 396 22.91 20.06 2.35
CA GLY A 396 24.35 19.80 2.28
C GLY A 396 24.88 18.93 3.43
N THR A 397 24.03 18.29 4.21
CA THR A 397 24.38 17.46 5.37
C THR A 397 24.49 15.97 5.06
N TYR A 398 24.03 15.55 3.89
CA TYR A 398 24.06 14.14 3.46
C TYR A 398 24.45 14.03 1.98
N ARG A 399 25.24 13.01 1.64
CA ARG A 399 25.53 12.55 0.28
C ARG A 399 25.48 11.04 0.23
N PRO A 400 24.65 10.43 -0.66
CA PRO A 400 24.56 8.97 -0.74
C PRO A 400 25.89 8.35 -1.17
N TYR A 401 26.35 7.33 -0.47
CA TYR A 401 27.64 6.65 -0.73
C TYR A 401 27.71 5.98 -2.12
N TRP A 402 26.57 5.62 -2.68
CA TRP A 402 26.45 4.96 -3.98
C TRP A 402 26.44 5.95 -5.15
N TYR A 403 26.17 7.26 -4.90
CA TYR A 403 25.86 8.23 -5.95
C TYR A 403 26.97 8.41 -6.98
N ASP A 404 28.23 8.56 -6.56
CA ASP A 404 29.35 8.80 -7.46
C ASP A 404 29.64 7.58 -8.37
N ALA A 405 29.43 6.37 -7.85
CA ALA A 405 29.56 5.16 -8.62
C ALA A 405 28.46 5.04 -9.67
N ALA A 406 27.22 5.34 -9.30
CA ALA A 406 26.07 5.31 -10.21
C ALA A 406 26.19 6.39 -11.30
N LEU A 407 26.63 7.59 -10.98
CA LEU A 407 26.87 8.66 -11.95
C LEU A 407 27.91 8.25 -13.00
N LYS A 408 29.05 7.71 -12.58
CA LYS A 408 30.08 7.20 -13.49
C LYS A 408 29.57 6.06 -14.38
N ALA A 409 28.72 5.19 -13.83
CA ALA A 409 28.11 4.10 -14.60
C ALA A 409 27.15 4.65 -15.67
N LYS A 410 26.34 5.66 -15.34
CA LYS A 410 25.43 6.35 -16.28
C LYS A 410 26.22 7.02 -17.40
N GLU A 411 27.26 7.78 -17.07
CA GLU A 411 28.13 8.46 -18.05
C GLU A 411 28.79 7.46 -19.01
N LYS A 412 29.29 6.34 -18.48
CA LYS A 412 29.88 5.27 -19.30
C LYS A 412 28.86 4.62 -20.24
N ALA A 413 27.65 4.39 -19.75
CA ALA A 413 26.56 3.85 -20.57
C ALA A 413 26.17 4.82 -21.69
N MET A 414 26.02 6.11 -21.40
CA MET A 414 25.73 7.14 -22.40
C MET A 414 26.83 7.26 -23.45
N ALA A 415 28.10 7.23 -23.04
CA ALA A 415 29.25 7.23 -23.97
C ALA A 415 29.27 6.00 -24.88
N SER A 416 28.86 4.84 -24.36
CA SER A 416 28.79 3.61 -25.18
C SER A 416 27.66 3.67 -26.21
N ILE A 417 26.49 4.24 -25.83
CA ILE A 417 25.36 4.44 -26.75
C ILE A 417 25.72 5.46 -27.82
N ALA A 418 26.37 6.57 -27.47
CA ALA A 418 26.84 7.56 -28.45
C ALA A 418 27.81 6.95 -29.48
N LYS A 419 28.78 6.15 -29.05
CA LYS A 419 29.71 5.43 -29.97
C LYS A 419 28.96 4.42 -30.84
N ALA A 420 27.96 3.72 -30.33
CA ALA A 420 27.17 2.78 -31.12
C ALA A 420 26.30 3.50 -32.16
N SER A 421 25.74 4.65 -31.84
CA SER A 421 24.97 5.46 -32.79
C SER A 421 25.86 6.10 -33.90
N GLU A 422 27.06 6.53 -33.54
CA GLU A 422 28.06 7.00 -34.53
C GLU A 422 28.50 5.88 -35.47
N ALA A 423 28.70 4.68 -34.96
CA ALA A 423 29.06 3.51 -35.77
C ALA A 423 27.92 3.08 -36.72
N GLN A 424 26.63 3.29 -36.32
CA GLN A 424 25.49 3.02 -37.19
C GLN A 424 25.23 4.13 -38.22
N ALA A 425 25.57 5.37 -37.93
CA ALA A 425 25.47 6.48 -38.88
C ALA A 425 26.44 6.39 -40.05
N GLY A 426 27.52 5.59 -39.92
CA GLY A 426 28.48 5.29 -41.00
C GLY A 426 28.04 4.17 -41.95
N THR A 427 26.96 3.48 -41.71
CA THR A 427 26.42 2.43 -42.57
C THR A 427 25.12 2.96 -43.21
N GLU A 428 25.05 2.95 -44.55
CA GLU A 428 23.97 3.49 -45.39
C GLU A 428 22.58 3.39 -44.76
N VAL A 429 21.89 4.52 -44.75
CA VAL A 429 20.50 4.70 -44.31
C VAL A 429 19.57 3.75 -45.08
N LYS A 430 19.32 2.56 -44.56
CA LYS A 430 18.14 1.80 -44.93
C LYS A 430 16.93 2.64 -44.48
N LYS A 431 16.07 3.04 -45.44
CA LYS A 431 14.83 3.78 -45.21
C LYS A 431 14.11 3.22 -43.96
N PRO A 432 13.62 4.07 -43.06
CA PRO A 432 12.89 3.59 -41.89
C PRO A 432 11.71 2.74 -42.38
N VAL A 433 11.65 1.52 -41.85
CA VAL A 433 10.54 0.59 -42.10
C VAL A 433 9.28 1.24 -41.54
N THR A 434 8.36 1.61 -42.42
CA THR A 434 7.11 2.23 -41.99
C THR A 434 6.16 1.19 -41.38
N ALA A 435 5.22 1.62 -40.54
CA ALA A 435 4.20 0.73 -39.99
C ALA A 435 3.42 -0.02 -41.10
N ALA A 436 3.29 0.60 -42.30
CA ALA A 436 2.70 -0.03 -43.48
C ALA A 436 3.53 -1.23 -43.99
N ASP A 437 4.87 -1.12 -43.97
CA ASP A 437 5.76 -2.23 -44.40
C ASP A 437 5.71 -3.42 -43.44
N LEU A 438 5.53 -3.15 -42.14
CA LEU A 438 5.35 -4.18 -41.13
C LEU A 438 4.00 -4.90 -41.28
N ILE A 439 2.94 -4.16 -41.53
CA ILE A 439 1.59 -4.72 -41.78
C ILE A 439 1.58 -5.58 -43.03
N MET A 440 2.26 -5.16 -44.09
CA MET A 440 2.39 -5.93 -45.31
C MET A 440 3.14 -7.26 -45.11
N LYS A 441 4.27 -7.24 -44.38
CA LYS A 441 5.01 -8.47 -43.99
C LYS A 441 4.22 -9.43 -43.12
N ILE A 442 3.33 -8.92 -42.25
CA ILE A 442 2.46 -9.76 -41.43
C ILE A 442 1.38 -10.43 -42.27
N LYS A 443 0.80 -9.72 -43.24
CA LYS A 443 -0.20 -10.26 -44.19
C LYS A 443 0.40 -11.32 -45.10
N ASP A 444 1.59 -11.10 -45.61
CA ASP A 444 2.29 -12.10 -46.45
C ASP A 444 2.62 -13.39 -45.70
N ARG A 445 3.05 -13.29 -44.42
CA ARG A 445 3.26 -14.47 -43.56
C ARG A 445 1.98 -15.20 -43.20
N GLN A 446 0.85 -14.50 -43.15
CA GLN A 446 -0.46 -15.15 -42.90
C GLN A 446 -0.99 -15.83 -44.16
N ALA A 447 -0.71 -15.30 -45.34
CA ALA A 447 -1.06 -15.91 -46.62
C ALA A 447 -0.25 -17.18 -46.91
N GLU A 448 1.06 -17.20 -46.57
CA GLU A 448 1.94 -18.38 -46.68
C GLU A 448 1.59 -19.53 -45.70
N LYS A 449 0.88 -19.25 -44.62
CA LYS A 449 0.40 -20.29 -43.67
C LYS A 449 -0.99 -20.82 -44.00
N ALA A 450 -1.68 -20.26 -44.98
CA ALA A 450 -3.02 -20.66 -45.41
C ALA A 450 -3.03 -21.48 -46.72
N THR A 451 -1.86 -21.67 -47.32
CA THR A 451 -1.55 -22.62 -48.39
C THR A 451 -0.78 -23.81 -47.86
#